data_a10b6c4f623ccba579ab5139d82ff9d8
#
_entry.id   a10b6c4f623ccba579ab5139d82ff9d8
#
_cell.length_a   1.000
_cell.length_b   1.000
_cell.length_c   1.000
_cell.angle_alpha   90.00
_cell.angle_beta   90.00
_cell.angle_gamma   90.00
#
_symmetry.space_group_name_H-M   'P 1'
#
loop_
_entity.id
_entity.type
_entity.pdbx_description
1 polymer ?
#
loop_
_entity_poly.entity_id
_entity_poly.type
_entity_poly.pdbx_seq_one_letter_code
_entity_poly.pdbx_strand_id
1 'polypeptide(L)'
;MDTILETDKLSKRFGDFEAVSGLNLRVRKGSICAFLGQNGAGKTTTLRMLLGMMRPSQGSGHILGLRIDDEAESVRIRERVAFVAEDKRLYDYMTVRQILRFTKSFFPGWRTDRESDLLRRLDLPLGCKIRKLSKGMRTKLALLLAFARGSEFFILDEPTEGLDPVATEMVLQIVVSLASDGATVFFSSHQIAEVEQIADHILMIHKGKLVLDSPLERIKDEYRQVQAVIHCPVQNCDFELDGVERVYVDGSTVSMIVSHNVDAVMDRAYKMNAVSVEVAPLTLKEIFLETVKASG
;
A
#
# COMPACT_ATOMS: atom_id res chain seq x y z
N MET A 1 21.42 -0.54 -0.02
CA MET A 1 20.21 -1.39 -0.22
C MET A 1 19.59 -0.95 -1.53
N ASP A 2 19.35 -1.88 -2.45
CA ASP A 2 18.85 -1.52 -3.78
C ASP A 2 17.39 -1.11 -3.72
N THR A 3 17.11 0.12 -4.17
CA THR A 3 15.75 0.64 -4.32
C THR A 3 15.23 0.29 -5.71
N ILE A 4 14.01 -0.24 -5.81
CA ILE A 4 13.39 -0.61 -7.09
C ILE A 4 12.48 0.51 -7.61
N LEU A 5 11.90 1.30 -6.70
CA LEU A 5 11.06 2.45 -6.98
C LEU A 5 11.47 3.61 -6.09
N GLU A 6 11.66 4.77 -6.68
CA GLU A 6 11.94 6.02 -5.99
C GLU A 6 11.23 7.18 -6.67
N THR A 7 10.68 8.12 -5.88
CA THR A 7 10.08 9.36 -6.39
C THR A 7 10.61 10.56 -5.63
N ASP A 8 10.70 11.69 -6.33
CA ASP A 8 11.05 12.99 -5.75
C ASP A 8 9.93 13.99 -6.04
N LYS A 9 9.24 14.41 -4.97
CA LYS A 9 8.15 15.40 -4.95
C LYS A 9 7.09 15.16 -6.03
N LEU A 10 6.75 13.88 -6.25
CA LEU A 10 5.79 13.47 -7.28
C LEU A 10 4.42 14.07 -7.00
N SER A 11 3.88 14.85 -7.94
CA SER A 11 2.62 15.57 -7.77
C SER A 11 1.71 15.46 -9.00
N LYS A 12 0.39 15.49 -8.76
CA LYS A 12 -0.62 15.51 -9.81
C LYS A 12 -1.76 16.45 -9.48
N ARG A 13 -2.02 17.39 -10.41
CA ARG A 13 -3.17 18.30 -10.36
C ARG A 13 -4.11 18.04 -11.53
N PHE A 14 -5.40 18.18 -11.29
CA PHE A 14 -6.49 18.16 -12.26
C PHE A 14 -7.25 19.48 -12.12
N GLY A 15 -6.96 20.46 -12.97
CA GLY A 15 -7.44 21.82 -12.75
C GLY A 15 -6.97 22.35 -11.39
N ASP A 16 -7.92 22.76 -10.55
CA ASP A 16 -7.63 23.28 -9.20
C ASP A 16 -7.48 22.16 -8.14
N PHE A 17 -7.85 20.93 -8.48
CA PHE A 17 -7.78 19.81 -7.54
C PHE A 17 -6.39 19.17 -7.58
N GLU A 18 -5.71 19.13 -6.43
CA GLU A 18 -4.44 18.44 -6.26
C GLU A 18 -4.67 17.03 -5.70
N ALA A 19 -4.63 16.03 -6.59
CA ALA A 19 -4.90 14.64 -6.24
C ALA A 19 -3.70 13.96 -5.55
N VAL A 20 -2.49 14.43 -5.84
CA VAL A 20 -1.22 13.94 -5.27
C VAL A 20 -0.30 15.13 -5.09
N SER A 21 0.29 15.28 -3.91
CA SER A 21 1.09 16.43 -3.50
C SER A 21 2.44 16.01 -2.92
N GLY A 22 3.52 16.20 -3.68
CA GLY A 22 4.89 16.09 -3.23
C GLY A 22 5.32 14.72 -2.68
N LEU A 23 4.84 13.61 -3.26
CA LEU A 23 5.16 12.28 -2.74
C LEU A 23 6.63 11.91 -2.96
N ASN A 24 7.30 11.53 -1.87
CA ASN A 24 8.62 10.92 -1.84
C ASN A 24 8.45 9.47 -1.42
N LEU A 25 8.43 8.56 -2.38
CA LEU A 25 8.24 7.13 -2.14
C LEU A 25 9.55 6.38 -2.35
N ARG A 26 9.79 5.37 -1.52
CA ARG A 26 10.90 4.43 -1.70
C ARG A 26 10.43 3.01 -1.44
N VAL A 27 10.64 2.12 -2.42
CA VAL A 27 10.35 0.69 -2.28
C VAL A 27 11.65 -0.08 -2.43
N ARG A 28 11.96 -0.92 -1.45
CA ARG A 28 13.16 -1.77 -1.44
C ARG A 28 12.94 -3.00 -2.32
N LYS A 29 14.00 -3.42 -3.00
CA LYS A 29 13.99 -4.66 -3.79
C LYS A 29 13.78 -5.87 -2.88
N GLY A 30 12.93 -6.82 -3.32
CA GLY A 30 12.64 -8.06 -2.60
C GLY A 30 11.72 -7.89 -1.39
N SER A 31 11.00 -6.76 -1.26
CA SER A 31 10.07 -6.52 -0.16
C SER A 31 8.61 -6.45 -0.64
N ILE A 32 7.70 -6.66 0.30
CA ILE A 32 6.26 -6.38 0.13
C ILE A 32 5.98 -5.02 0.76
N CYS A 33 5.74 -4.01 -0.08
CA CYS A 33 5.41 -2.67 0.36
C CYS A 33 3.92 -2.38 0.14
N ALA A 34 3.21 -2.04 1.20
CA ALA A 34 1.80 -1.66 1.14
C ALA A 34 1.64 -0.14 0.97
N PHE A 35 0.76 0.28 0.08
CA PHE A 35 0.34 1.66 -0.13
C PHE A 35 -1.08 1.84 0.40
N LEU A 36 -1.17 2.14 1.70
CA LEU A 36 -2.42 2.20 2.46
C LEU A 36 -3.06 3.58 2.36
N GLY A 37 -4.38 3.63 2.19
CA GLY A 37 -5.12 4.89 2.19
C GLY A 37 -6.59 4.70 1.86
N GLN A 38 -7.41 5.67 2.26
CA GLN A 38 -8.85 5.67 1.93
C GLN A 38 -9.10 5.77 0.42
N ASN A 39 -10.32 5.46 0.00
CA ASN A 39 -10.75 5.71 -1.37
C ASN A 39 -10.69 7.22 -1.67
N GLY A 40 -10.12 7.57 -2.83
CA GLY A 40 -9.88 8.97 -3.19
C GLY A 40 -8.62 9.60 -2.58
N ALA A 41 -7.82 8.88 -1.77
CA ALA A 41 -6.58 9.42 -1.20
C ALA A 41 -5.46 9.70 -2.21
N GLY A 42 -5.58 9.23 -3.48
CA GLY A 42 -4.59 9.42 -4.54
C GLY A 42 -3.83 8.15 -4.94
N LYS A 43 -4.16 6.97 -4.38
CA LYS A 43 -3.46 5.70 -4.63
C LYS A 43 -3.37 5.36 -6.12
N THR A 44 -4.52 5.14 -6.78
CA THR A 44 -4.59 4.79 -8.21
C THR A 44 -3.95 5.85 -9.10
N THR A 45 -4.08 7.14 -8.76
CA THR A 45 -3.42 8.24 -9.49
C THR A 45 -1.90 8.10 -9.40
N THR A 46 -1.39 7.82 -8.21
CA THR A 46 0.04 7.59 -7.99
C THR A 46 0.54 6.39 -8.79
N LEU A 47 -0.16 5.24 -8.73
CA LEU A 47 0.23 4.04 -9.48
C LEU A 47 0.24 4.27 -10.99
N ARG A 48 -0.72 5.04 -11.53
CA ARG A 48 -0.76 5.38 -12.95
C ARG A 48 0.41 6.30 -13.37
N MET A 49 0.82 7.23 -12.51
CA MET A 49 2.03 8.05 -12.77
C MET A 49 3.29 7.19 -12.77
N LEU A 50 3.43 6.30 -11.78
CA LEU A 50 4.58 5.38 -11.67
C LEU A 50 4.75 4.50 -12.92
N LEU A 51 3.65 4.08 -13.55
CA LEU A 51 3.67 3.27 -14.76
C LEU A 51 3.78 4.09 -16.06
N GLY A 52 3.95 5.43 -15.97
CA GLY A 52 3.95 6.31 -17.12
C GLY A 52 2.64 6.32 -17.93
N MET A 53 1.53 5.87 -17.30
CA MET A 53 0.17 5.93 -17.88
C MET A 53 -0.46 7.31 -17.71
N MET A 54 0.12 8.11 -16.83
CA MET A 54 -0.29 9.48 -16.53
C MET A 54 0.95 10.32 -16.25
N ARG A 55 1.08 11.46 -16.95
CA ARG A 55 2.21 12.35 -16.74
C ARG A 55 2.06 13.10 -15.41
N PRO A 56 3.09 13.15 -14.56
CA PRO A 56 3.12 14.00 -13.37
C PRO A 56 2.93 15.47 -13.75
N SER A 57 2.34 16.27 -12.85
CA SER A 57 2.31 17.72 -12.98
C SER A 57 3.62 18.35 -12.50
N GLN A 58 4.24 17.74 -11.49
CA GLN A 58 5.55 18.12 -10.93
C GLN A 58 6.26 16.90 -10.34
N GLY A 59 7.55 17.04 -10.11
CA GLY A 59 8.38 15.97 -9.56
C GLY A 59 8.80 14.94 -10.60
N SER A 60 9.50 13.92 -10.14
CA SER A 60 10.05 12.86 -10.99
C SER A 60 10.00 11.52 -10.26
N GLY A 61 10.32 10.44 -10.96
CA GLY A 61 10.46 9.12 -10.35
C GLY A 61 11.16 8.14 -11.25
N HIS A 62 11.66 7.07 -10.63
CA HIS A 62 12.35 5.99 -11.30
C HIS A 62 11.80 4.65 -10.85
N ILE A 63 11.62 3.74 -11.79
CA ILE A 63 11.31 2.33 -11.55
C ILE A 63 12.34 1.49 -12.29
N LEU A 64 13.02 0.57 -11.58
CA LEU A 64 14.09 -0.27 -12.15
C LEU A 64 15.21 0.58 -12.81
N GLY A 65 15.46 1.78 -12.28
CA GLY A 65 16.41 2.76 -12.82
C GLY A 65 15.92 3.53 -14.05
N LEU A 66 14.68 3.30 -14.52
CA LEU A 66 14.06 3.94 -15.66
C LEU A 66 13.14 5.09 -15.23
N ARG A 67 13.13 6.18 -15.97
CA ARG A 67 12.30 7.36 -15.67
C ARG A 67 10.83 7.11 -16.03
N ILE A 68 9.92 7.47 -15.12
CA ILE A 68 8.48 7.31 -15.32
C ILE A 68 7.88 8.35 -16.27
N ASP A 69 8.53 9.50 -16.44
CA ASP A 69 8.09 10.65 -17.25
C ASP A 69 8.71 10.68 -18.65
N ASP A 70 9.61 9.75 -18.95
CA ASP A 70 10.13 9.52 -20.32
C ASP A 70 9.25 8.49 -21.05
N GLU A 71 8.82 8.79 -22.26
CA GLU A 71 7.89 7.97 -23.02
C GLU A 71 8.48 6.59 -23.39
N ALA A 72 9.72 6.55 -23.87
CA ALA A 72 10.38 5.31 -24.26
C ALA A 72 10.70 4.43 -23.03
N GLU A 73 11.18 5.04 -21.94
CA GLU A 73 11.48 4.34 -20.70
C GLU A 73 10.20 3.83 -20.01
N SER A 74 9.12 4.59 -20.08
CA SER A 74 7.83 4.15 -19.52
C SER A 74 7.26 2.91 -20.21
N VAL A 75 7.51 2.74 -21.51
CA VAL A 75 7.20 1.48 -22.22
C VAL A 75 8.01 0.32 -21.65
N ARG A 76 9.34 0.52 -21.50
CA ARG A 76 10.25 -0.49 -20.92
C ARG A 76 9.87 -0.84 -19.47
N ILE A 77 9.41 0.14 -18.69
CA ILE A 77 8.86 -0.12 -17.34
C ILE A 77 7.69 -1.09 -17.45
N ARG A 78 6.69 -0.83 -18.30
CA ARG A 78 5.49 -1.68 -18.45
C ARG A 78 5.79 -3.08 -19.01
N GLU A 79 6.87 -3.25 -19.74
CA GLU A 79 7.36 -4.57 -20.18
C GLU A 79 7.90 -5.40 -19.01
N ARG A 80 8.54 -4.77 -18.03
CA ARG A 80 9.23 -5.43 -16.91
C ARG A 80 8.37 -5.50 -15.64
N VAL A 81 7.46 -4.56 -15.45
CA VAL A 81 6.56 -4.49 -14.28
C VAL A 81 5.23 -5.17 -14.59
N ALA A 82 4.82 -6.11 -13.75
CA ALA A 82 3.47 -6.66 -13.83
C ALA A 82 2.49 -5.75 -13.08
N PHE A 83 1.45 -5.31 -13.77
CA PHE A 83 0.44 -4.42 -13.20
C PHE A 83 -0.94 -5.07 -13.19
N VAL A 84 -1.63 -4.96 -12.07
CA VAL A 84 -3.05 -5.28 -11.93
C VAL A 84 -3.77 -4.00 -11.51
N ALA A 85 -4.64 -3.49 -12.39
CA ALA A 85 -5.45 -2.32 -12.10
C ALA A 85 -6.64 -2.67 -11.21
N GLU A 86 -7.15 -1.72 -10.42
CA GLU A 86 -8.41 -1.84 -9.69
C GLU A 86 -9.56 -2.20 -10.64
N ASP A 87 -9.66 -1.51 -11.78
CA ASP A 87 -10.59 -1.81 -12.86
C ASP A 87 -9.98 -2.90 -13.79
N LYS A 88 -10.29 -4.16 -13.49
CA LYS A 88 -9.76 -5.34 -14.19
C LYS A 88 -10.38 -5.48 -15.57
N ARG A 89 -10.07 -4.55 -16.50
CA ARG A 89 -10.56 -4.58 -17.90
C ARG A 89 -9.88 -5.68 -18.68
N LEU A 90 -10.64 -6.71 -18.98
CA LEU A 90 -10.21 -7.85 -19.80
C LEU A 90 -11.06 -7.89 -21.07
N TYR A 91 -10.59 -8.60 -22.10
CA TYR A 91 -11.34 -8.77 -23.36
C TYR A 91 -12.55 -9.70 -23.18
N ASP A 92 -13.72 -9.14 -22.97
CA ASP A 92 -14.97 -9.82 -22.59
C ASP A 92 -15.41 -10.93 -23.56
N TYR A 93 -15.05 -10.81 -24.84
CA TYR A 93 -15.37 -11.79 -25.89
C TYR A 93 -14.47 -13.04 -25.88
N MET A 94 -13.30 -12.95 -25.24
CA MET A 94 -12.36 -14.08 -25.13
C MET A 94 -12.80 -15.06 -24.05
N THR A 95 -12.36 -16.33 -24.20
CA THR A 95 -12.37 -17.30 -23.11
C THR A 95 -11.14 -17.13 -22.23
N VAL A 96 -11.15 -17.70 -21.01
CA VAL A 96 -9.99 -17.73 -20.11
C VAL A 96 -8.76 -18.32 -20.83
N ARG A 97 -8.93 -19.43 -21.57
CA ARG A 97 -7.85 -20.05 -22.37
C ARG A 97 -7.30 -19.11 -23.45
N GLN A 98 -8.20 -18.38 -24.12
CA GLN A 98 -7.79 -17.47 -25.19
C GLN A 98 -6.97 -16.30 -24.67
N ILE A 99 -7.39 -15.67 -23.55
CA ILE A 99 -6.64 -14.54 -22.99
C ILE A 99 -5.30 -14.97 -22.41
N LEU A 100 -5.21 -16.16 -21.81
CA LEU A 100 -3.93 -16.73 -21.35
C LEU A 100 -2.95 -16.88 -22.52
N ARG A 101 -3.38 -17.52 -23.62
CA ARG A 101 -2.55 -17.69 -24.81
C ARG A 101 -2.16 -16.36 -25.42
N PHE A 102 -3.10 -15.42 -25.52
CA PHE A 102 -2.88 -14.08 -26.05
C PHE A 102 -1.86 -13.32 -25.21
N THR A 103 -2.05 -13.25 -23.88
CA THR A 103 -1.12 -12.52 -22.99
C THR A 103 0.27 -13.15 -23.02
N LYS A 104 0.36 -14.48 -22.95
CA LYS A 104 1.61 -15.22 -22.99
C LYS A 104 2.49 -14.88 -24.20
N SER A 105 1.89 -14.58 -25.36
CA SER A 105 2.64 -14.25 -26.57
C SER A 105 3.42 -12.93 -26.50
N PHE A 106 3.09 -12.04 -25.57
CA PHE A 106 3.79 -10.76 -25.38
C PHE A 106 4.92 -10.81 -24.35
N PHE A 107 5.00 -11.89 -23.55
CA PHE A 107 5.95 -11.96 -22.44
C PHE A 107 6.86 -13.18 -22.57
N PRO A 108 8.09 -13.03 -23.09
CA PRO A 108 9.03 -14.13 -23.25
C PRO A 108 9.39 -14.83 -21.93
N GLY A 109 9.34 -14.10 -20.81
CA GLY A 109 9.59 -14.61 -19.45
C GLY A 109 8.39 -15.34 -18.81
N TRP A 110 7.36 -15.68 -19.58
CA TRP A 110 6.14 -16.30 -19.05
C TRP A 110 6.40 -17.64 -18.35
N ARG A 111 5.99 -17.74 -17.11
CA ARG A 111 6.17 -18.89 -16.22
C ARG A 111 5.00 -19.85 -16.38
N THR A 112 5.16 -20.84 -17.27
CA THR A 112 4.12 -21.86 -17.54
C THR A 112 3.87 -22.77 -16.33
N ASP A 113 4.90 -23.02 -15.53
CA ASP A 113 4.80 -23.73 -14.25
C ASP A 113 3.86 -22.98 -13.29
N ARG A 114 4.05 -21.68 -13.14
CA ARG A 114 3.24 -20.82 -12.28
C ARG A 114 1.82 -20.66 -12.84
N GLU A 115 1.65 -20.52 -14.16
CA GLU A 115 0.33 -20.51 -14.82
C GLU A 115 -0.48 -21.76 -14.44
N SER A 116 0.13 -22.93 -14.55
CA SER A 116 -0.53 -24.21 -14.27
C SER A 116 -0.93 -24.37 -12.81
N ASP A 117 -0.08 -23.93 -11.89
CA ASP A 117 -0.36 -23.94 -10.45
C ASP A 117 -1.50 -22.98 -10.10
N LEU A 118 -1.43 -21.74 -10.58
CA LEU A 118 -2.45 -20.73 -10.32
C LEU A 118 -3.80 -21.08 -10.92
N LEU A 119 -3.85 -21.71 -12.10
CA LEU A 119 -5.09 -22.19 -12.68
C LEU A 119 -5.82 -23.18 -11.77
N ARG A 120 -5.09 -24.10 -11.15
CA ARG A 120 -5.66 -25.06 -10.17
C ARG A 120 -6.13 -24.38 -8.90
N ARG A 121 -5.26 -23.54 -8.31
CA ARG A 121 -5.53 -22.87 -7.02
C ARG A 121 -6.68 -21.89 -7.10
N LEU A 122 -6.79 -21.13 -8.20
CA LEU A 122 -7.81 -20.10 -8.38
C LEU A 122 -9.12 -20.66 -8.99
N ASP A 123 -9.15 -21.93 -9.36
CA ASP A 123 -10.31 -22.66 -9.94
C ASP A 123 -10.98 -21.90 -11.11
N LEU A 124 -10.17 -21.58 -12.14
CA LEU A 124 -10.65 -20.79 -13.27
C LEU A 124 -11.11 -21.69 -14.44
N PRO A 125 -12.35 -21.53 -14.91
CA PRO A 125 -12.92 -22.35 -15.99
C PRO A 125 -12.36 -21.94 -17.35
N LEU A 126 -11.41 -22.68 -17.91
CA LEU A 126 -10.69 -22.36 -19.14
C LEU A 126 -11.57 -22.09 -20.36
N GLY A 127 -12.71 -22.78 -20.46
CA GLY A 127 -13.65 -22.65 -21.57
C GLY A 127 -14.68 -21.53 -21.45
N CYS A 128 -14.76 -20.88 -20.26
CA CYS A 128 -15.75 -19.84 -20.00
C CYS A 128 -15.33 -18.52 -20.66
N LYS A 129 -16.28 -17.80 -21.24
CA LYS A 129 -16.08 -16.42 -21.73
C LYS A 129 -15.94 -15.47 -20.56
N ILE A 130 -15.01 -14.52 -20.66
CA ILE A 130 -14.68 -13.54 -19.59
C ILE A 130 -15.92 -12.75 -19.19
N ARG A 131 -16.81 -12.37 -20.12
CA ARG A 131 -18.07 -11.68 -19.80
C ARG A 131 -19.00 -12.44 -18.85
N LYS A 132 -18.84 -13.78 -18.75
CA LYS A 132 -19.64 -14.62 -17.86
C LYS A 132 -19.00 -14.87 -16.49
N LEU A 133 -17.76 -14.41 -16.29
CA LEU A 133 -17.06 -14.51 -15.01
C LEU A 133 -17.65 -13.53 -13.98
N SER A 134 -17.75 -13.96 -12.73
CA SER A 134 -18.06 -13.06 -11.62
C SER A 134 -16.95 -12.00 -11.43
N LYS A 135 -17.21 -10.93 -10.64
CA LYS A 135 -16.21 -9.93 -10.30
C LYS A 135 -14.97 -10.58 -9.69
N GLY A 136 -15.15 -11.46 -8.70
CA GLY A 136 -14.06 -12.21 -8.06
C GLY A 136 -13.28 -13.10 -9.02
N MET A 137 -13.95 -13.81 -9.94
CA MET A 137 -13.26 -14.61 -10.96
C MET A 137 -12.47 -13.75 -11.95
N ARG A 138 -12.94 -12.55 -12.28
CA ARG A 138 -12.19 -11.59 -13.11
C ARG A 138 -10.94 -11.10 -12.36
N THR A 139 -11.06 -10.81 -11.06
CA THR A 139 -9.92 -10.48 -10.22
C THR A 139 -8.89 -11.60 -10.19
N LYS A 140 -9.32 -12.86 -9.93
CA LYS A 140 -8.46 -14.04 -9.96
C LYS A 140 -7.73 -14.19 -11.30
N LEU A 141 -8.45 -14.00 -12.42
CA LEU A 141 -7.87 -14.10 -13.77
C LEU A 141 -6.83 -12.99 -14.02
N ALA A 142 -7.12 -11.73 -13.66
CA ALA A 142 -6.19 -10.63 -13.82
C ALA A 142 -4.89 -10.85 -13.00
N LEU A 143 -5.02 -11.35 -11.77
CA LEU A 143 -3.89 -11.72 -10.92
C LEU A 143 -3.06 -12.86 -11.54
N LEU A 144 -3.71 -13.92 -12.04
CA LEU A 144 -3.01 -15.01 -12.71
C LEU A 144 -2.21 -14.50 -13.91
N LEU A 145 -2.83 -13.67 -14.77
CA LEU A 145 -2.15 -13.07 -15.92
C LEU A 145 -0.93 -12.24 -15.52
N ALA A 146 -0.98 -11.51 -14.42
CA ALA A 146 0.12 -10.74 -13.91
C ALA A 146 1.22 -11.63 -13.30
N PHE A 147 0.84 -12.57 -12.43
CA PHE A 147 1.78 -13.40 -11.69
C PHE A 147 2.55 -14.41 -12.57
N ALA A 148 1.95 -14.84 -13.67
CA ALA A 148 2.59 -15.73 -14.64
C ALA A 148 3.60 -15.02 -15.56
N ARG A 149 3.67 -13.68 -15.58
CA ARG A 149 4.60 -12.93 -16.46
C ARG A 149 6.08 -13.14 -16.16
N GLY A 150 6.43 -13.60 -14.95
CA GLY A 150 7.82 -13.73 -14.52
C GLY A 150 8.52 -12.40 -14.26
N SER A 151 7.75 -11.35 -13.93
CA SER A 151 8.28 -10.03 -13.61
C SER A 151 9.00 -10.03 -12.27
N GLU A 152 10.01 -9.16 -12.13
CA GLU A 152 10.74 -8.92 -10.88
C GLU A 152 10.03 -7.90 -9.97
N PHE A 153 9.10 -7.10 -10.52
CA PHE A 153 8.33 -6.12 -9.79
C PHE A 153 6.85 -6.19 -10.15
N PHE A 154 6.02 -6.23 -9.12
CA PHE A 154 4.56 -6.28 -9.22
C PHE A 154 3.96 -5.03 -8.61
N ILE A 155 3.11 -4.34 -9.34
CA ILE A 155 2.28 -3.23 -8.85
C ILE A 155 0.83 -3.68 -8.91
N LEU A 156 0.16 -3.73 -7.74
CA LEU A 156 -1.19 -4.27 -7.62
C LEU A 156 -2.11 -3.21 -7.01
N ASP A 157 -3.14 -2.81 -7.77
CA ASP A 157 -4.13 -1.83 -7.30
C ASP A 157 -5.36 -2.55 -6.79
N GLU A 158 -5.57 -2.56 -5.47
CA GLU A 158 -6.65 -3.24 -4.74
C GLU A 158 -6.79 -4.72 -5.21
N PRO A 159 -5.75 -5.57 -5.01
CA PRO A 159 -5.70 -6.91 -5.61
C PRO A 159 -6.75 -7.88 -5.07
N THR A 160 -7.29 -7.63 -3.90
CA THR A 160 -8.26 -8.48 -3.20
C THR A 160 -9.69 -8.00 -3.35
N GLU A 161 -9.90 -6.82 -3.99
CA GLU A 161 -11.23 -6.25 -4.14
C GLU A 161 -12.19 -7.18 -4.89
N GLY A 162 -13.35 -7.46 -4.24
CA GLY A 162 -14.41 -8.32 -4.79
C GLY A 162 -14.14 -9.81 -4.67
N LEU A 163 -13.13 -10.22 -3.91
CA LEU A 163 -12.89 -11.60 -3.50
C LEU A 163 -13.64 -11.93 -2.20
N ASP A 164 -13.98 -13.19 -2.02
CA ASP A 164 -14.40 -13.74 -0.74
C ASP A 164 -13.18 -13.93 0.20
N PRO A 165 -13.38 -14.12 1.50
CA PRO A 165 -12.27 -14.25 2.46
C PRO A 165 -11.29 -15.38 2.13
N VAL A 166 -11.76 -16.52 1.60
CA VAL A 166 -10.91 -17.66 1.26
C VAL A 166 -10.03 -17.33 0.05
N ALA A 167 -10.60 -16.69 -0.96
CA ALA A 167 -9.86 -16.25 -2.14
C ALA A 167 -8.88 -15.11 -1.79
N THR A 168 -9.25 -14.20 -0.90
CA THR A 168 -8.37 -13.15 -0.37
C THR A 168 -7.13 -13.76 0.28
N GLU A 169 -7.32 -14.66 1.24
CA GLU A 169 -6.23 -15.36 1.91
C GLU A 169 -5.29 -16.06 0.91
N MET A 170 -5.88 -16.76 -0.06
CA MET A 170 -5.10 -17.44 -1.11
C MET A 170 -4.24 -16.45 -1.92
N VAL A 171 -4.80 -15.29 -2.30
CA VAL A 171 -4.06 -14.25 -3.04
C VAL A 171 -2.94 -13.66 -2.22
N LEU A 172 -3.17 -13.38 -0.94
CA LEU A 172 -2.13 -12.87 -0.02
C LEU A 172 -0.98 -13.88 0.11
N GLN A 173 -1.26 -15.17 0.25
CA GLN A 173 -0.24 -16.23 0.28
C GLN A 173 0.55 -16.31 -1.03
N ILE A 174 -0.09 -16.10 -2.19
CA ILE A 174 0.62 -16.04 -3.47
C ILE A 174 1.56 -14.83 -3.50
N VAL A 175 1.13 -13.67 -3.02
CA VAL A 175 1.97 -12.46 -2.92
C VAL A 175 3.20 -12.72 -2.06
N VAL A 176 3.03 -13.35 -0.90
CA VAL A 176 4.15 -13.74 -0.01
C VAL A 176 5.10 -14.71 -0.72
N SER A 177 4.57 -15.69 -1.45
CA SER A 177 5.40 -16.63 -2.22
C SER A 177 6.21 -15.92 -3.33
N LEU A 178 5.61 -14.93 -4.02
CA LEU A 178 6.34 -14.13 -5.01
C LEU A 178 7.52 -13.36 -4.41
N ALA A 179 7.33 -12.77 -3.24
CA ALA A 179 8.40 -12.06 -2.53
C ALA A 179 9.48 -13.02 -2.04
N SER A 180 9.10 -14.20 -1.54
CA SER A 180 10.04 -15.25 -1.14
C SER A 180 10.89 -15.77 -2.33
N ASP A 181 10.33 -15.74 -3.55
CA ASP A 181 11.06 -16.04 -4.80
C ASP A 181 11.96 -14.87 -5.27
N GLY A 182 12.06 -13.78 -4.48
CA GLY A 182 12.90 -12.61 -4.75
C GLY A 182 12.23 -11.49 -5.55
N ALA A 183 10.93 -11.58 -5.84
CA ALA A 183 10.20 -10.50 -6.48
C ALA A 183 9.90 -9.38 -5.47
N THR A 184 9.68 -8.17 -5.98
CA THR A 184 9.17 -7.04 -5.18
C THR A 184 7.69 -6.87 -5.45
N VAL A 185 6.93 -6.59 -4.41
CA VAL A 185 5.50 -6.31 -4.55
C VAL A 185 5.17 -4.95 -3.94
N PHE A 186 4.52 -4.09 -4.71
CA PHE A 186 3.95 -2.83 -4.26
C PHE A 186 2.45 -2.88 -4.50
N PHE A 187 1.66 -2.94 -3.44
CA PHE A 187 0.21 -3.06 -3.56
C PHE A 187 -0.53 -1.97 -2.83
N SER A 188 -1.58 -1.45 -3.45
CA SER A 188 -2.50 -0.55 -2.77
C SER A 188 -3.59 -1.35 -2.04
N SER A 189 -3.98 -0.87 -0.88
CA SER A 189 -5.15 -1.36 -0.15
C SER A 189 -5.77 -0.27 0.73
N HIS A 190 -7.05 -0.40 1.00
CA HIS A 190 -7.75 0.32 2.06
C HIS A 190 -8.08 -0.60 3.25
N GLN A 191 -7.73 -1.89 3.15
CA GLN A 191 -7.99 -2.92 4.16
C GLN A 191 -6.74 -3.14 5.02
N ILE A 192 -6.77 -2.60 6.23
CA ILE A 192 -5.63 -2.63 7.17
C ILE A 192 -5.23 -4.07 7.52
N ALA A 193 -6.22 -4.96 7.72
CA ALA A 193 -5.95 -6.35 8.09
C ALA A 193 -5.11 -7.11 7.05
N GLU A 194 -5.34 -6.86 5.75
CA GLU A 194 -4.55 -7.45 4.68
C GLU A 194 -3.10 -6.93 4.69
N VAL A 195 -2.94 -5.63 4.96
CA VAL A 195 -1.63 -4.98 5.06
C VAL A 195 -0.84 -5.55 6.23
N GLU A 196 -1.46 -5.66 7.42
CA GLU A 196 -0.82 -6.20 8.63
C GLU A 196 -0.38 -7.66 8.48
N GLN A 197 -1.01 -8.41 7.57
CA GLN A 197 -0.76 -9.83 7.37
C GLN A 197 0.50 -10.08 6.52
N ILE A 198 0.78 -9.25 5.53
CA ILE A 198 1.82 -9.57 4.53
C ILE A 198 2.86 -8.48 4.28
N ALA A 199 2.62 -7.22 4.71
CA ALA A 199 3.52 -6.13 4.36
C ALA A 199 4.77 -6.10 5.24
N ASP A 200 5.92 -5.86 4.62
CA ASP A 200 7.18 -5.56 5.32
C ASP A 200 7.27 -4.05 5.64
N HIS A 201 6.73 -3.22 4.73
CA HIS A 201 6.82 -1.77 4.80
C HIS A 201 5.49 -1.12 4.43
N ILE A 202 5.15 -0.04 5.11
CA ILE A 202 3.90 0.68 4.92
C ILE A 202 4.18 2.12 4.51
N LEU A 203 3.58 2.51 3.40
CA LEU A 203 3.45 3.88 2.94
C LEU A 203 1.98 4.27 3.05
N MET A 204 1.64 5.20 3.93
CA MET A 204 0.25 5.63 4.13
C MET A 204 0.02 6.98 3.48
N ILE A 205 -0.99 7.05 2.62
CA ILE A 205 -1.40 8.29 1.93
C ILE A 205 -2.76 8.77 2.43
N HIS A 206 -2.85 10.08 2.69
CA HIS A 206 -4.11 10.76 3.00
C HIS A 206 -4.18 12.09 2.26
N LYS A 207 -5.32 12.38 1.60
CA LYS A 207 -5.54 13.63 0.81
C LYS A 207 -4.35 13.99 -0.09
N GLY A 208 -3.78 13.00 -0.78
CA GLY A 208 -2.67 13.17 -1.71
C GLY A 208 -1.28 13.32 -1.08
N LYS A 209 -1.14 13.27 0.24
CA LYS A 209 0.13 13.42 0.97
C LYS A 209 0.53 12.13 1.67
N LEU A 210 1.83 11.86 1.70
CA LEU A 210 2.37 10.77 2.50
C LEU A 210 2.34 11.18 3.98
N VAL A 211 1.71 10.34 4.80
CA VAL A 211 1.49 10.62 6.23
C VAL A 211 2.19 9.63 7.16
N LEU A 212 2.61 8.48 6.63
CA LEU A 212 3.42 7.48 7.31
C LEU A 212 4.31 6.78 6.30
N ASP A 213 5.57 6.57 6.65
CA ASP A 213 6.58 5.80 5.92
C ASP A 213 7.40 5.01 6.93
N SER A 214 7.05 3.74 7.17
CA SER A 214 7.69 2.94 8.21
C SER A 214 7.63 1.44 7.93
N PRO A 215 8.64 0.67 8.35
CA PRO A 215 8.53 -0.79 8.45
C PRO A 215 7.38 -1.17 9.38
N LEU A 216 6.64 -2.24 9.03
CA LEU A 216 5.53 -2.73 9.85
C LEU A 216 5.99 -3.19 11.25
N GLU A 217 7.15 -3.84 11.35
CA GLU A 217 7.73 -4.24 12.65
C GLU A 217 7.94 -3.03 13.55
N ARG A 218 8.53 -1.94 13.02
CA ARG A 218 8.74 -0.72 13.78
C ARG A 218 7.44 -0.15 14.32
N ILE A 219 6.37 -0.18 13.54
CA ILE A 219 5.05 0.28 13.98
C ILE A 219 4.55 -0.54 15.15
N LYS A 220 4.67 -1.88 15.09
CA LYS A 220 4.23 -2.79 16.16
C LYS A 220 5.07 -2.66 17.42
N ASP A 221 6.38 -2.44 17.29
CA ASP A 221 7.31 -2.47 18.40
C ASP A 221 7.46 -1.11 19.11
N GLU A 222 7.43 0.00 18.37
CA GLU A 222 7.76 1.31 18.89
C GLU A 222 6.52 2.17 19.18
N TYR A 223 5.47 2.08 18.37
CA TYR A 223 4.30 2.94 18.55
C TYR A 223 3.45 2.53 19.76
N ARG A 224 3.24 3.50 20.66
CA ARG A 224 2.42 3.33 21.86
C ARG A 224 1.39 4.44 21.96
N GLN A 225 0.23 4.09 22.51
CA GLN A 225 -0.71 5.06 23.04
C GLN A 225 -0.42 5.27 24.51
N VAL A 226 -0.18 6.50 24.89
CA VAL A 226 -0.06 6.92 26.31
C VAL A 226 -1.31 7.72 26.64
N GLN A 227 -2.11 7.22 27.58
CA GLN A 227 -3.25 7.95 28.14
C GLN A 227 -2.95 8.42 29.56
N ALA A 228 -3.13 9.70 29.80
CA ALA A 228 -2.95 10.29 31.12
C ALA A 228 -4.22 11.02 31.56
N VAL A 229 -4.61 10.86 32.81
CA VAL A 229 -5.71 11.63 33.42
C VAL A 229 -5.09 12.72 34.27
N ILE A 230 -5.29 13.99 33.88
CA ILE A 230 -4.67 15.19 34.49
C ILE A 230 -5.78 16.18 34.84
N HIS A 231 -5.88 16.56 36.11
CA HIS A 231 -6.95 17.47 36.57
C HIS A 231 -6.62 18.95 36.42
N CYS A 232 -5.42 19.30 35.98
CA CYS A 232 -5.07 20.69 35.63
C CYS A 232 -5.37 20.99 34.16
N PRO A 233 -5.57 22.24 33.76
CA PRO A 233 -5.65 22.63 32.38
C PRO A 233 -4.39 22.20 31.60
N VAL A 234 -4.56 21.38 30.58
CA VAL A 234 -3.46 20.88 29.73
C VAL A 234 -3.62 21.46 28.31
N GLN A 235 -2.51 21.87 27.74
CA GLN A 235 -2.45 22.28 26.34
C GLN A 235 -1.61 21.27 25.53
N ASN A 236 -1.82 21.19 24.23
CA ASN A 236 -1.07 20.27 23.37
C ASN A 236 0.45 20.51 23.46
N CYS A 237 0.88 21.77 23.58
CA CYS A 237 2.30 22.14 23.71
C CYS A 237 2.97 21.62 25.01
N ASP A 238 2.22 21.22 26.02
CA ASP A 238 2.79 20.65 27.24
C ASP A 238 3.47 19.30 27.01
N PHE A 239 3.13 18.62 25.91
CA PHE A 239 3.66 17.33 25.49
C PHE A 239 4.38 17.37 24.14
N GLU A 240 4.90 18.53 23.70
CA GLU A 240 5.83 18.63 22.56
C GLU A 240 7.20 18.07 22.95
N LEU A 241 7.29 16.74 23.04
CA LEU A 241 8.51 16.00 23.36
C LEU A 241 8.95 15.20 22.13
N ASP A 242 10.25 14.94 22.07
CA ASP A 242 10.81 14.06 21.04
C ASP A 242 10.18 12.65 21.16
N GLY A 243 9.65 12.13 20.05
CA GLY A 243 8.91 10.88 19.99
C GLY A 243 7.40 11.02 20.13
N VAL A 244 6.87 12.17 20.52
CA VAL A 244 5.42 12.42 20.52
C VAL A 244 4.98 12.90 19.15
N GLU A 245 4.26 12.03 18.46
CA GLU A 245 3.74 12.34 17.12
C GLU A 245 2.47 13.18 17.20
N ARG A 246 1.64 12.96 18.25
CA ARG A 246 0.34 13.60 18.40
C ARG A 246 -0.13 13.66 19.85
N VAL A 247 -0.86 14.71 20.16
CA VAL A 247 -1.50 14.93 21.47
C VAL A 247 -2.97 15.28 21.24
N TYR A 248 -3.85 14.62 21.97
CA TYR A 248 -5.29 14.90 22.03
C TYR A 248 -5.69 15.17 23.46
N VAL A 249 -6.34 16.30 23.70
CA VAL A 249 -6.85 16.68 25.00
C VAL A 249 -8.37 16.64 24.95
N ASP A 250 -8.99 15.81 25.80
CA ASP A 250 -10.44 15.71 25.97
C ASP A 250 -10.77 15.80 27.47
N GLY A 251 -11.14 16.99 27.91
CA GLY A 251 -11.39 17.28 29.32
C GLY A 251 -10.13 17.06 30.17
N SER A 252 -10.20 16.11 31.09
CA SER A 252 -9.08 15.70 31.94
C SER A 252 -8.22 14.58 31.38
N THR A 253 -8.61 14.02 30.24
CA THR A 253 -7.88 12.91 29.57
C THR A 253 -7.00 13.45 28.46
N VAL A 254 -5.71 13.12 28.52
CA VAL A 254 -4.73 13.41 27.49
C VAL A 254 -4.32 12.08 26.85
N SER A 255 -4.55 11.94 25.54
CA SER A 255 -4.14 10.78 24.77
C SER A 255 -3.02 11.17 23.81
N MET A 256 -1.93 10.46 23.82
CA MET A 256 -0.72 10.74 23.05
C MET A 256 -0.34 9.53 22.20
N ILE A 257 0.04 9.78 20.95
CA ILE A 257 0.69 8.78 20.10
C ILE A 257 2.19 9.02 20.20
N VAL A 258 2.90 8.00 20.60
CA VAL A 258 4.34 8.06 20.87
C VAL A 258 5.04 7.02 20.02
N SER A 259 6.01 7.44 19.19
CA SER A 259 6.82 6.57 18.35
C SER A 259 8.10 6.07 19.03
N HIS A 260 8.58 6.80 20.04
CA HIS A 260 9.72 6.46 20.90
C HIS A 260 9.73 7.37 22.12
N ASN A 261 10.63 7.14 23.10
CA ASN A 261 10.75 7.91 24.35
C ASN A 261 9.50 7.88 25.25
N VAL A 262 8.80 6.76 25.31
CA VAL A 262 7.58 6.57 26.12
C VAL A 262 7.83 6.94 27.59
N ASP A 263 8.99 6.58 28.16
CA ASP A 263 9.36 6.88 29.54
C ASP A 263 9.42 8.38 29.82
N ALA A 264 9.97 9.18 28.89
CA ALA A 264 10.02 10.64 29.04
C ALA A 264 8.61 11.27 29.00
N VAL A 265 7.71 10.69 28.20
CA VAL A 265 6.30 11.14 28.13
C VAL A 265 5.56 10.80 29.43
N MET A 266 5.77 9.60 29.97
CA MET A 266 5.22 9.19 31.27
C MET A 266 5.72 10.08 32.40
N ASP A 267 7.04 10.35 32.45
CA ASP A 267 7.65 11.24 33.43
C ASP A 267 7.06 12.65 33.36
N ARG A 268 6.82 13.15 32.15
CA ARG A 268 6.19 14.47 31.96
C ARG A 268 4.76 14.47 32.49
N ALA A 269 3.96 13.42 32.19
CA ALA A 269 2.59 13.31 32.70
C ALA A 269 2.58 13.28 34.24
N TYR A 270 3.46 12.51 34.88
CA TYR A 270 3.56 12.48 36.35
C TYR A 270 4.00 13.82 36.95
N LYS A 271 4.93 14.55 36.29
CA LYS A 271 5.30 15.93 36.72
C LYS A 271 4.15 16.92 36.63
N MET A 272 3.15 16.63 35.78
CA MET A 272 1.89 17.39 35.66
C MET A 272 0.80 16.89 36.60
N ASN A 273 1.15 16.07 37.62
CA ASN A 273 0.24 15.47 38.56
C ASN A 273 -0.87 14.59 37.92
N ALA A 274 -0.49 13.77 36.91
CA ALA A 274 -1.38 12.77 36.39
C ALA A 274 -1.84 11.80 37.49
N VAL A 275 -3.13 11.58 37.60
CA VAL A 275 -3.77 10.60 38.51
C VAL A 275 -3.51 9.19 38.06
N SER A 276 -3.52 8.97 36.72
CA SER A 276 -3.18 7.69 36.13
C SER A 276 -2.46 7.92 34.80
N VAL A 277 -1.57 7.01 34.45
CA VAL A 277 -0.91 6.92 33.13
C VAL A 277 -0.99 5.47 32.70
N GLU A 278 -1.61 5.24 31.54
CA GLU A 278 -1.71 3.92 30.92
C GLU A 278 -0.96 3.92 29.59
N VAL A 279 -0.23 2.84 29.33
CA VAL A 279 0.52 2.65 28.08
C VAL A 279 0.01 1.39 27.39
N ALA A 280 -0.47 1.52 26.17
CA ALA A 280 -0.95 0.43 25.35
C ALA A 280 -0.21 0.36 24.00
N PRO A 281 0.00 -0.83 23.42
CA PRO A 281 0.48 -0.95 22.05
C PRO A 281 -0.54 -0.34 21.09
N LEU A 282 -0.06 0.34 20.06
CA LEU A 282 -0.92 0.96 19.06
C LEU A 282 -1.02 0.05 17.83
N THR A 283 -2.25 -0.22 17.38
CA THR A 283 -2.48 -0.95 16.14
C THR A 283 -2.36 -0.03 14.93
N LEU A 284 -2.03 -0.59 13.76
CA LEU A 284 -2.00 0.16 12.51
C LEU A 284 -3.35 0.84 12.21
N LYS A 285 -4.45 0.21 12.62
CA LYS A 285 -5.80 0.77 12.50
C LYS A 285 -5.97 2.05 13.31
N GLU A 286 -5.47 2.07 14.53
CA GLU A 286 -5.55 3.25 15.40
C GLU A 286 -4.68 4.37 14.85
N ILE A 287 -3.44 4.06 14.44
CA ILE A 287 -2.56 5.04 13.77
C ILE A 287 -3.24 5.64 12.53
N PHE A 288 -3.87 4.80 11.70
CA PHE A 288 -4.60 5.25 10.53
C PHE A 288 -5.75 6.19 10.88
N LEU A 289 -6.60 5.81 11.84
CA LEU A 289 -7.74 6.61 12.28
C LEU A 289 -7.31 7.96 12.85
N GLU A 290 -6.26 7.97 13.66
CA GLU A 290 -5.73 9.19 14.27
C GLU A 290 -5.06 10.11 13.23
N THR A 291 -4.40 9.51 12.22
CA THR A 291 -3.80 10.26 11.11
C THR A 291 -4.87 10.97 10.26
N VAL A 292 -5.99 10.29 10.03
CA VAL A 292 -7.13 10.86 9.27
C VAL A 292 -7.82 11.98 10.04
N LYS A 293 -8.06 11.80 11.36
CA LYS A 293 -8.69 12.82 12.21
C LYS A 293 -7.89 14.13 12.28
N ALA A 294 -6.57 14.05 12.37
CA ALA A 294 -5.73 15.24 12.48
C ALA A 294 -5.54 16.01 11.16
N SER A 295 -5.97 15.42 10.05
CA SER A 295 -5.85 16.03 8.71
C SER A 295 -7.19 16.62 8.22
N GLY A 296 -8.25 16.58 9.04
CA GLY A 296 -9.55 17.19 8.81
C GLY A 296 -9.63 18.53 9.46
#